data_fb67b7858cf63fd89ff2ab0c45106a1e
#
_entry.id   fb67b7858cf63fd89ff2ab0c45106a1e
#
_cell.length_a   1.000
_cell.length_b   1.000
_cell.length_c   1.000
_cell.angle_alpha   90.00
_cell.angle_beta   90.00
_cell.angle_gamma   90.00
#
_symmetry.space_group_name_H-M   'P 1'
#
loop_
_entity.id
_entity.type
_entity.pdbx_description
1 polymer ?
#
loop_
_entity_poly.entity_id
_entity_poly.type
_entity_poly.pdbx_seq_one_letter_code
_entity_poly.pdbx_strand_id
1 'polypeptide(L)'
;SIRRRQRQMCIRDSSISYVSQDPTLFNDTVKNNIAYGLDDVTDSEVFQAAREANAYEFIMNLPEGFNTIIGAKGTTLSGGEKQRVAIARALLKKSSILIFDEATSALDNESEKEIQAAIEKASQNKTTFIIAHRLSTVENADKICVLENGEITQAGTHNELIKEEGLYNVLQGKPELVEEAKITDADIDFVPTLINEKKSFWDEYNFGNIALTPLSFIYWTISSFKNTFLKSKSSLENEIPVVVVGNVTVGGNGKTPLVSQIAIDLRNLGYKPGIILRGYKGSFTGTKLISEETTSKEVGDEAIFHFNRGFNVVVDRDRARALSYIERHTECDIVISDDGLQHTALRRDFEVIVEDANRNFGNQLFLPAGPLRDNIWKTKKVDLFIYSGRKDGNDNFFELEPESWVNLDTGDTYAVDEYPFGKTANVISGIANPNRFLKTLNGLKVNFDYKLFPDHHYFSKKDIEFNFERPILTTEKDAARMGEKFKGSNIWYLKMGVKLNTNISKLITEKING
;
A
#
# COMPACT_ATOMS: atom_id res chain seq x y z
N SER A 1 -32.65 33.41 2.85
CA SER A 1 -31.29 33.75 2.66
C SER A 1 -30.35 33.12 3.68
N ILE A 2 -29.24 33.69 4.06
CA ILE A 2 -28.19 33.10 4.92
C ILE A 2 -28.73 32.58 6.26
N ARG A 3 -29.56 33.35 6.98
CA ARG A 3 -30.16 32.92 8.27
C ARG A 3 -31.05 31.67 8.13
N ARG A 4 -31.75 31.52 7.00
CA ARG A 4 -32.59 30.33 6.74
C ARG A 4 -31.73 29.08 6.47
N ARG A 5 -30.61 29.22 5.76
CA ARG A 5 -29.65 28.13 5.53
C ARG A 5 -28.93 27.72 6.80
N GLN A 6 -28.51 28.68 7.64
CA GLN A 6 -27.89 28.38 8.94
C GLN A 6 -28.88 27.65 9.87
N ARG A 7 -30.15 28.08 9.94
CA ARG A 7 -31.16 27.41 10.75
C ARG A 7 -31.48 26.00 10.26
N GLN A 8 -31.46 25.77 8.93
CA GLN A 8 -31.64 24.44 8.36
C GLN A 8 -30.41 23.55 8.62
N MET A 9 -29.20 24.09 8.60
CA MET A 9 -27.98 23.36 8.99
C MET A 9 -28.02 22.92 10.46
N CYS A 10 -28.36 23.81 11.38
CA CYS A 10 -28.46 23.46 12.80
C CYS A 10 -29.52 22.38 13.05
N ILE A 11 -30.68 22.44 12.41
CA ILE A 11 -31.75 21.42 12.53
C ILE A 11 -31.25 20.08 11.97
N ARG A 12 -30.61 20.07 10.81
CA ARG A 12 -30.03 18.86 10.22
C ARG A 12 -28.97 18.25 11.16
N ASP A 13 -28.04 19.07 11.64
CA ASP A 13 -26.93 18.60 12.45
C ASP A 13 -27.38 18.12 13.85
N SER A 14 -28.49 18.64 14.39
CA SER A 14 -29.09 18.13 15.63
C SER A 14 -29.88 16.84 15.44
N SER A 15 -30.42 16.59 14.24
CA SER A 15 -31.28 15.44 13.95
C SER A 15 -30.55 14.18 13.52
N ILE A 16 -29.27 14.27 13.18
CA ILE A 16 -28.47 13.17 12.66
C ILE A 16 -27.29 12.89 13.59
N SER A 17 -27.08 11.63 13.95
CA SER A 17 -25.83 11.14 14.55
C SER A 17 -25.13 10.22 13.58
N TYR A 18 -23.81 10.42 13.44
CA TYR A 18 -22.95 9.66 12.56
C TYR A 18 -21.85 8.96 13.37
N VAL A 19 -21.72 7.66 13.16
CA VAL A 19 -20.65 6.83 13.74
C VAL A 19 -19.79 6.35 12.60
N SER A 20 -18.57 6.88 12.50
CA SER A 20 -17.61 6.54 11.45
C SER A 20 -16.91 5.21 11.71
N GLN A 21 -16.32 4.64 10.67
CA GLN A 21 -15.49 3.44 10.71
C GLN A 21 -14.33 3.57 11.73
N ASP A 22 -13.64 4.73 11.74
CA ASP A 22 -12.59 5.09 12.70
C ASP A 22 -13.11 6.23 13.59
N PRO A 23 -13.70 5.96 14.78
CA PRO A 23 -14.27 7.00 15.61
C PRO A 23 -13.17 7.88 16.22
N THR A 24 -13.34 9.19 16.07
CA THR A 24 -12.45 10.16 16.69
C THR A 24 -12.81 10.36 18.16
N LEU A 25 -11.87 10.01 19.04
CA LEU A 25 -11.91 10.29 20.47
C LEU A 25 -10.88 11.35 20.83
N PHE A 26 -11.23 12.18 21.81
CA PHE A 26 -10.41 13.30 22.25
C PHE A 26 -9.56 12.89 23.46
N ASN A 27 -8.45 13.59 23.66
CA ASN A 27 -7.61 13.42 24.85
C ASN A 27 -8.28 14.04 26.08
N ASP A 28 -9.28 13.33 26.59
CA ASP A 28 -10.11 13.74 27.70
C ASP A 28 -10.67 12.47 28.38
N THR A 29 -11.47 12.62 29.43
CA THR A 29 -12.10 11.50 30.11
C THR A 29 -13.06 10.74 29.20
N VAL A 30 -13.33 9.48 29.50
CA VAL A 30 -14.36 8.67 28.82
C VAL A 30 -15.71 9.38 28.89
N LYS A 31 -16.06 9.90 30.07
CA LYS A 31 -17.30 10.67 30.30
C LYS A 31 -17.42 11.85 29.34
N ASN A 32 -16.39 12.70 29.25
CA ASN A 32 -16.39 13.85 28.37
C ASN A 32 -16.41 13.47 26.89
N ASN A 33 -15.80 12.34 26.53
CA ASN A 33 -15.89 11.80 25.19
C ASN A 33 -17.31 11.35 24.82
N ILE A 34 -18.06 10.75 25.74
CA ILE A 34 -19.46 10.36 25.51
C ILE A 34 -20.35 11.61 25.45
N ALA A 35 -20.16 12.57 26.35
CA ALA A 35 -20.93 13.81 26.42
C ALA A 35 -20.53 14.89 25.39
N TYR A 36 -19.55 14.60 24.52
CA TYR A 36 -18.97 15.59 23.62
C TYR A 36 -20.01 16.30 22.74
N GLY A 37 -19.97 17.65 22.79
CA GLY A 37 -20.86 18.53 22.04
C GLY A 37 -22.27 18.69 22.63
N LEU A 38 -22.47 18.27 23.88
CA LEU A 38 -23.72 18.43 24.61
C LEU A 38 -23.46 19.22 25.90
N ASP A 39 -24.30 20.23 26.16
CA ASP A 39 -24.31 20.98 27.39
C ASP A 39 -25.35 20.37 28.34
N ASP A 40 -25.18 20.53 29.65
CA ASP A 40 -26.13 20.14 30.72
C ASP A 40 -26.52 18.65 30.78
N VAL A 41 -25.57 17.75 30.45
CA VAL A 41 -25.77 16.29 30.52
C VAL A 41 -25.48 15.79 31.93
N THR A 42 -26.39 15.02 32.49
CA THR A 42 -26.23 14.39 33.82
C THR A 42 -25.39 13.11 33.72
N ASP A 43 -24.69 12.73 34.80
CA ASP A 43 -23.96 11.48 34.90
C ASP A 43 -24.83 10.25 34.63
N SER A 44 -26.10 10.31 35.11
CA SER A 44 -27.07 9.25 34.89
C SER A 44 -27.34 9.02 33.39
N GLU A 45 -27.47 10.09 32.61
CA GLU A 45 -27.68 9.98 31.15
C GLU A 45 -26.44 9.40 30.43
N VAL A 46 -25.24 9.81 30.84
CA VAL A 46 -23.99 9.24 30.30
C VAL A 46 -23.88 7.74 30.60
N PHE A 47 -24.18 7.35 31.85
CA PHE A 47 -24.13 5.93 32.24
C PHE A 47 -25.21 5.11 31.52
N GLN A 48 -26.37 5.66 31.30
CA GLN A 48 -27.43 4.99 30.55
C GLN A 48 -27.02 4.80 29.09
N ALA A 49 -26.50 5.83 28.43
CA ALA A 49 -25.99 5.73 27.05
C ALA A 49 -24.86 4.70 26.93
N ALA A 50 -23.96 4.64 27.92
CA ALA A 50 -22.90 3.64 27.97
C ALA A 50 -23.44 2.21 28.11
N ARG A 51 -24.50 1.98 28.91
CA ARG A 51 -25.16 0.67 29.04
C ARG A 51 -25.86 0.26 27.74
N GLU A 52 -26.53 1.17 27.09
CA GLU A 52 -27.20 0.92 25.80
C GLU A 52 -26.20 0.58 24.70
N ALA A 53 -25.00 1.16 24.75
CA ALA A 53 -23.89 0.90 23.83
C ALA A 53 -23.02 -0.32 24.24
N ASN A 54 -23.39 -1.10 25.24
CA ASN A 54 -22.58 -2.17 25.82
C ASN A 54 -21.16 -1.72 26.24
N ALA A 55 -21.02 -0.45 26.61
CA ALA A 55 -19.74 0.14 27.01
C ALA A 55 -19.52 0.20 28.51
N TYR A 56 -20.59 0.11 29.30
CA TYR A 56 -20.56 0.37 30.75
C TYR A 56 -19.56 -0.55 31.50
N GLU A 57 -19.61 -1.85 31.25
CA GLU A 57 -18.80 -2.84 31.96
C GLU A 57 -17.30 -2.66 31.72
N PHE A 58 -16.88 -2.48 30.46
CA PHE A 58 -15.46 -2.27 30.22
C PHE A 58 -14.97 -0.92 30.77
N ILE A 59 -15.82 0.14 30.73
CA ILE A 59 -15.48 1.44 31.30
C ILE A 59 -15.26 1.33 32.81
N MET A 60 -16.10 0.59 33.52
CA MET A 60 -15.96 0.38 34.96
C MET A 60 -14.70 -0.42 35.34
N ASN A 61 -14.16 -1.22 34.40
CA ASN A 61 -12.90 -1.95 34.58
C ASN A 61 -11.66 -1.09 34.29
N LEU A 62 -11.81 0.14 33.78
CA LEU A 62 -10.69 1.08 33.61
C LEU A 62 -10.24 1.62 34.99
N PRO A 63 -8.97 2.05 35.14
CA PRO A 63 -8.40 2.46 36.42
C PRO A 63 -9.21 3.51 37.19
N GLU A 64 -9.82 4.49 36.50
CA GLU A 64 -10.65 5.56 37.07
C GLU A 64 -12.08 5.53 36.52
N GLY A 65 -12.51 4.40 35.94
CA GLY A 65 -13.84 4.25 35.36
C GLY A 65 -14.12 5.32 34.30
N PHE A 66 -15.26 6.00 34.40
CA PHE A 66 -15.66 7.09 33.52
C PHE A 66 -14.74 8.32 33.53
N ASN A 67 -13.94 8.49 34.59
CA ASN A 67 -12.98 9.59 34.71
C ASN A 67 -11.61 9.23 34.10
N THR A 68 -11.41 8.02 33.61
CA THR A 68 -10.18 7.62 32.95
C THR A 68 -9.93 8.48 31.73
N ILE A 69 -8.75 9.11 31.66
CA ILE A 69 -8.30 9.89 30.51
C ILE A 69 -7.85 8.91 29.41
N ILE A 70 -8.54 8.95 28.28
CA ILE A 70 -8.18 8.19 27.10
C ILE A 70 -7.31 9.07 26.21
N GLY A 71 -6.05 8.71 26.04
CA GLY A 71 -5.05 9.49 25.29
C GLY A 71 -5.53 9.94 23.89
N ALA A 72 -4.74 10.76 23.22
CA ALA A 72 -5.07 11.29 21.89
C ALA A 72 -5.51 10.16 20.94
N LYS A 73 -6.67 10.30 20.33
CA LYS A 73 -7.34 9.26 19.50
C LYS A 73 -7.68 7.96 20.25
N GLY A 74 -7.84 7.99 21.58
CA GLY A 74 -8.20 6.81 22.37
C GLY A 74 -7.13 5.71 22.36
N THR A 75 -5.84 6.06 22.39
CA THR A 75 -4.72 5.10 22.29
C THR A 75 -4.71 4.02 23.36
N THR A 76 -5.43 4.21 24.46
CA THR A 76 -5.56 3.26 25.58
C THR A 76 -6.71 2.27 25.41
N LEU A 77 -7.57 2.44 24.42
CA LEU A 77 -8.73 1.59 24.14
C LEU A 77 -8.50 0.73 22.89
N SER A 78 -9.01 -0.49 22.91
CA SER A 78 -9.12 -1.36 21.73
C SER A 78 -10.04 -0.76 20.67
N GLY A 79 -10.01 -1.28 19.45
CA GLY A 79 -10.89 -0.84 18.36
C GLY A 79 -12.38 -0.95 18.72
N GLY A 80 -12.80 -2.09 19.31
CA GLY A 80 -14.17 -2.32 19.73
C GLY A 80 -14.63 -1.40 20.87
N GLU A 81 -13.76 -1.12 21.84
CA GLU A 81 -14.06 -0.19 22.93
C GLU A 81 -14.23 1.24 22.43
N LYS A 82 -13.38 1.70 21.50
CA LYS A 82 -13.55 3.02 20.85
C LYS A 82 -14.88 3.14 20.14
N GLN A 83 -15.28 2.09 19.44
CA GLN A 83 -16.53 2.05 18.69
C GLN A 83 -17.74 2.13 19.63
N ARG A 84 -17.73 1.37 20.74
CA ARG A 84 -18.79 1.42 21.74
C ARG A 84 -18.89 2.80 22.43
N VAL A 85 -17.77 3.47 22.70
CA VAL A 85 -17.79 4.87 23.20
C VAL A 85 -18.41 5.81 22.17
N ALA A 86 -18.12 5.64 20.87
CA ALA A 86 -18.71 6.46 19.81
C ALA A 86 -20.22 6.20 19.65
N ILE A 87 -20.65 4.95 19.79
CA ILE A 87 -22.07 4.57 19.81
C ILE A 87 -22.77 5.21 21.03
N ALA A 88 -22.17 5.17 22.22
CA ALA A 88 -22.70 5.82 23.41
C ALA A 88 -22.87 7.33 23.21
N ARG A 89 -21.90 8.01 22.59
CA ARG A 89 -21.98 9.41 22.19
C ARG A 89 -23.17 9.68 21.25
N ALA A 90 -23.37 8.81 20.24
CA ALA A 90 -24.45 8.93 19.27
C ALA A 90 -25.83 8.72 19.91
N LEU A 91 -25.92 7.80 20.88
CA LEU A 91 -27.14 7.54 21.65
C LEU A 91 -27.53 8.69 22.58
N LEU A 92 -26.52 9.24 23.27
CA LEU A 92 -26.71 10.34 24.21
C LEU A 92 -27.27 11.60 23.52
N LYS A 93 -26.89 11.83 22.26
CA LYS A 93 -27.41 12.95 21.44
C LYS A 93 -28.91 12.87 21.14
N LYS A 94 -29.55 11.69 21.31
CA LYS A 94 -31.01 11.48 21.12
C LYS A 94 -31.51 11.89 19.72
N SER A 95 -30.65 11.79 18.67
CA SER A 95 -31.04 12.11 17.29
C SER A 95 -32.06 11.09 16.76
N SER A 96 -32.93 11.55 15.84
CA SER A 96 -33.94 10.72 15.19
C SER A 96 -33.40 9.87 14.05
N ILE A 97 -32.22 10.24 13.50
CA ILE A 97 -31.55 9.53 12.42
C ILE A 97 -30.17 9.11 12.90
N LEU A 98 -29.85 7.82 12.74
CA LEU A 98 -28.53 7.26 13.00
C LEU A 98 -27.90 6.79 11.69
N ILE A 99 -26.61 7.03 11.52
CA ILE A 99 -25.83 6.53 10.40
C ILE A 99 -24.61 5.80 10.98
N PHE A 100 -24.50 4.52 10.69
CA PHE A 100 -23.34 3.68 11.02
C PHE A 100 -22.56 3.37 9.75
N ASP A 101 -21.30 3.77 9.71
CA ASP A 101 -20.42 3.56 8.56
C ASP A 101 -19.37 2.50 8.92
N GLU A 102 -19.57 1.28 8.41
CA GLU A 102 -18.68 0.12 8.64
C GLU A 102 -18.27 -0.12 10.12
N ALA A 103 -19.18 0.08 11.03
CA ALA A 103 -18.89 0.06 12.48
C ALA A 103 -18.28 -1.26 13.01
N THR A 104 -18.22 -2.34 12.20
CA THR A 104 -17.75 -3.68 12.60
C THR A 104 -16.58 -4.19 11.76
N SER A 105 -16.07 -3.45 10.77
CA SER A 105 -15.18 -3.97 9.72
C SER A 105 -13.78 -4.42 10.16
N ALA A 106 -13.28 -3.97 11.33
CA ALA A 106 -11.90 -4.21 11.78
C ALA A 106 -11.81 -4.95 13.14
N LEU A 107 -12.85 -5.71 13.53
CA LEU A 107 -12.98 -6.24 14.88
C LEU A 107 -12.93 -7.77 14.90
N ASP A 108 -12.51 -8.30 16.06
CA ASP A 108 -12.61 -9.71 16.39
C ASP A 108 -14.08 -10.14 16.60
N ASN A 109 -14.36 -11.43 16.46
CA ASN A 109 -15.72 -11.98 16.49
C ASN A 109 -16.50 -11.71 17.79
N GLU A 110 -15.82 -11.52 18.93
CA GLU A 110 -16.46 -11.25 20.22
C GLU A 110 -16.88 -9.78 20.31
N SER A 111 -15.98 -8.85 19.99
CA SER A 111 -16.26 -7.41 19.91
C SER A 111 -17.34 -7.08 18.86
N GLU A 112 -17.38 -7.83 17.75
CA GLU A 112 -18.40 -7.67 16.70
C GLU A 112 -19.80 -7.94 17.23
N LYS A 113 -20.02 -9.05 17.96
CA LYS A 113 -21.33 -9.38 18.55
C LYS A 113 -21.81 -8.32 19.55
N GLU A 114 -20.89 -7.80 20.37
CA GLU A 114 -21.22 -6.75 21.34
C GLU A 114 -21.64 -5.44 20.66
N ILE A 115 -20.97 -5.07 19.57
CA ILE A 115 -21.29 -3.88 18.79
C ILE A 115 -22.59 -4.06 18.01
N GLN A 116 -22.82 -5.25 17.42
CA GLN A 116 -24.08 -5.53 16.73
C GLN A 116 -25.26 -5.43 17.67
N ALA A 117 -25.17 -5.99 18.87
CA ALA A 117 -26.19 -5.85 19.90
C ALA A 117 -26.40 -4.38 20.33
N ALA A 118 -25.34 -3.57 20.38
CA ALA A 118 -25.43 -2.15 20.65
C ALA A 118 -26.13 -1.38 19.50
N ILE A 119 -25.83 -1.70 18.25
CA ILE A 119 -26.48 -1.11 17.06
C ILE A 119 -27.98 -1.45 17.05
N GLU A 120 -28.35 -2.72 17.30
CA GLU A 120 -29.75 -3.15 17.34
C GLU A 120 -30.55 -2.37 18.41
N LYS A 121 -29.98 -2.22 19.63
CA LYS A 121 -30.59 -1.39 20.68
C LYS A 121 -30.69 0.08 20.27
N ALA A 122 -29.63 0.63 19.68
CA ALA A 122 -29.58 2.01 19.24
C ALA A 122 -30.61 2.34 18.16
N SER A 123 -30.92 1.36 17.30
CA SER A 123 -31.84 1.47 16.16
C SER A 123 -33.31 1.47 16.54
N GLN A 124 -33.67 1.07 17.77
CA GLN A 124 -35.05 0.99 18.21
C GLN A 124 -35.73 2.36 18.15
N ASN A 125 -36.88 2.44 17.46
CA ASN A 125 -37.69 3.64 17.26
C ASN A 125 -36.93 4.81 16.57
N LYS A 126 -35.91 4.52 15.75
CA LYS A 126 -35.16 5.51 15.00
C LYS A 126 -35.00 5.09 13.54
N THR A 127 -34.81 6.06 12.65
CA THR A 127 -34.41 5.78 11.29
C THR A 127 -32.89 5.51 11.28
N THR A 128 -32.50 4.29 10.96
CA THR A 128 -31.09 3.89 10.98
C THR A 128 -30.61 3.49 9.59
N PHE A 129 -29.50 4.09 9.18
CA PHE A 129 -28.75 3.69 7.98
C PHE A 129 -27.50 2.96 8.42
N ILE A 130 -27.30 1.75 7.92
CA ILE A 130 -26.13 0.94 8.19
C ILE A 130 -25.41 0.67 6.86
N ILE A 131 -24.19 1.16 6.73
CA ILE A 131 -23.30 0.82 5.65
C ILE A 131 -22.45 -0.35 6.14
N ALA A 132 -22.58 -1.51 5.53
CA ALA A 132 -21.94 -2.73 5.99
C ALA A 132 -21.26 -3.49 4.84
N HIS A 133 -20.09 -4.02 5.11
CA HIS A 133 -19.39 -4.99 4.27
C HIS A 133 -19.63 -6.44 4.73
N ARG A 134 -20.26 -6.64 5.89
CA ARG A 134 -20.63 -7.96 6.42
C ARG A 134 -22.15 -8.09 6.41
N LEU A 135 -22.63 -9.10 5.74
CA LEU A 135 -24.06 -9.32 5.61
C LEU A 135 -24.76 -9.62 6.94
N SER A 136 -24.07 -10.31 7.86
CA SER A 136 -24.57 -10.56 9.23
C SER A 136 -25.04 -9.28 9.95
N THR A 137 -24.49 -8.12 9.59
CA THR A 137 -24.83 -6.83 10.18
C THR A 137 -26.18 -6.28 9.67
N VAL A 138 -26.64 -6.69 8.49
CA VAL A 138 -27.83 -6.15 7.82
C VAL A 138 -28.96 -7.15 7.63
N GLU A 139 -28.78 -8.42 8.00
CA GLU A 139 -29.80 -9.47 7.84
C GLU A 139 -31.13 -9.11 8.50
N ASN A 140 -31.10 -8.41 9.64
CA ASN A 140 -32.27 -7.98 10.39
C ASN A 140 -32.80 -6.58 9.99
N ALA A 141 -32.27 -5.97 8.92
CA ALA A 141 -32.73 -4.65 8.47
C ALA A 141 -34.12 -4.74 7.81
N ASP A 142 -34.96 -3.71 8.06
CA ASP A 142 -36.27 -3.59 7.44
C ASP A 142 -36.20 -3.48 5.92
N LYS A 143 -35.12 -2.89 5.42
CA LYS A 143 -34.84 -2.76 3.99
C LYS A 143 -33.34 -2.77 3.73
N ILE A 144 -32.92 -3.64 2.84
CA ILE A 144 -31.56 -3.71 2.34
C ILE A 144 -31.54 -3.11 0.92
N CYS A 145 -30.58 -2.25 0.65
CA CYS A 145 -30.33 -1.70 -0.68
C CYS A 145 -28.94 -2.13 -1.12
N VAL A 146 -28.87 -2.88 -2.21
CA VAL A 146 -27.60 -3.27 -2.84
C VAL A 146 -27.20 -2.19 -3.82
N LEU A 147 -26.03 -1.59 -3.59
CA LEU A 147 -25.47 -0.55 -4.48
C LEU A 147 -24.40 -1.17 -5.38
N GLU A 148 -24.54 -0.90 -6.66
CA GLU A 148 -23.58 -1.28 -7.68
C GLU A 148 -23.35 -0.10 -8.62
N ASN A 149 -22.10 0.28 -8.84
CA ASN A 149 -21.73 1.43 -9.69
C ASN A 149 -22.45 2.76 -9.38
N GLY A 150 -22.86 2.95 -8.11
CA GLY A 150 -23.56 4.16 -7.66
C GLY A 150 -25.08 4.12 -7.85
N GLU A 151 -25.63 3.03 -8.33
CA GLU A 151 -27.06 2.79 -8.49
C GLU A 151 -27.55 1.68 -7.56
N ILE A 152 -28.83 1.74 -7.16
CA ILE A 152 -29.46 0.68 -6.37
C ILE A 152 -29.95 -0.39 -7.36
N THR A 153 -29.27 -1.55 -7.38
CA THR A 153 -29.59 -2.66 -8.28
C THR A 153 -30.64 -3.59 -7.68
N GLN A 154 -30.62 -3.80 -6.36
CA GLN A 154 -31.58 -4.61 -5.65
C GLN A 154 -32.03 -3.90 -4.37
N ALA A 155 -33.31 -4.02 -3.99
CA ALA A 155 -33.83 -3.46 -2.77
C ALA A 155 -34.99 -4.28 -2.22
N GLY A 156 -34.85 -4.77 -0.99
CA GLY A 156 -35.86 -5.61 -0.32
C GLY A 156 -35.43 -6.00 1.08
N THR A 157 -36.17 -6.90 1.71
CA THR A 157 -35.77 -7.56 2.95
C THR A 157 -34.78 -8.70 2.66
N HIS A 158 -34.05 -9.17 3.67
CA HIS A 158 -33.19 -10.35 3.55
C HIS A 158 -33.90 -11.54 2.91
N ASN A 159 -35.14 -11.84 3.36
CA ASN A 159 -35.93 -12.99 2.88
C ASN A 159 -36.43 -12.81 1.43
N GLU A 160 -36.54 -11.60 0.94
CA GLU A 160 -36.87 -11.31 -0.45
C GLU A 160 -35.64 -11.43 -1.33
N LEU A 161 -34.57 -10.75 -0.94
CA LEU A 161 -33.33 -10.70 -1.73
C LEU A 161 -32.61 -12.05 -1.83
N ILE A 162 -32.76 -12.93 -0.84
CA ILE A 162 -32.17 -14.28 -0.91
C ILE A 162 -32.88 -15.19 -1.94
N LYS A 163 -34.08 -14.82 -2.39
CA LYS A 163 -34.84 -15.54 -3.40
C LYS A 163 -34.71 -14.93 -4.80
N GLU A 164 -34.17 -13.74 -4.89
CA GLU A 164 -33.90 -13.07 -6.15
C GLU A 164 -32.49 -13.42 -6.63
N GLU A 165 -32.33 -13.74 -7.89
CA GLU A 165 -31.01 -13.85 -8.51
C GLU A 165 -30.36 -12.47 -8.54
N GLY A 166 -29.15 -12.34 -7.96
CA GLY A 166 -28.43 -11.08 -7.97
C GLY A 166 -27.25 -11.01 -7.00
N LEU A 167 -26.65 -9.84 -6.96
CA LEU A 167 -25.43 -9.58 -6.18
C LEU A 167 -25.60 -9.89 -4.68
N TYR A 168 -26.81 -9.75 -4.13
CA TYR A 168 -27.07 -10.07 -2.72
C TYR A 168 -26.77 -11.52 -2.37
N ASN A 169 -27.19 -12.49 -3.24
CA ASN A 169 -26.93 -13.91 -3.04
C ASN A 169 -25.45 -14.26 -3.20
N VAL A 170 -24.76 -13.61 -4.10
CA VAL A 170 -23.31 -13.76 -4.27
C VAL A 170 -22.57 -13.33 -3.01
N LEU A 171 -22.99 -12.23 -2.40
CA LEU A 171 -22.42 -11.73 -1.15
C LEU A 171 -22.73 -12.64 0.06
N GLN A 172 -23.83 -13.42 0.03
CA GLN A 172 -24.19 -14.39 1.07
C GLN A 172 -23.33 -15.67 1.05
N GLY A 173 -22.52 -15.88 0.02
CA GLY A 173 -21.70 -17.10 -0.09
C GLY A 173 -22.53 -18.40 -0.22
N LYS A 174 -23.77 -18.32 -0.70
CA LYS A 174 -24.62 -19.47 -1.04
C LYS A 174 -24.80 -19.56 -2.55
N PRO A 175 -23.88 -20.22 -3.26
CA PRO A 175 -24.03 -20.45 -4.71
C PRO A 175 -25.08 -21.53 -5.04
N GLU A 176 -25.72 -22.14 -4.05
CA GLU A 176 -26.56 -23.36 -4.22
C GLU A 176 -27.95 -23.12 -4.83
N LEU A 177 -28.34 -21.88 -5.13
CA LEU A 177 -29.62 -21.58 -5.78
C LEU A 177 -29.49 -21.11 -7.24
N VAL A 178 -28.31 -21.19 -7.80
CA VAL A 178 -28.12 -21.13 -9.25
C VAL A 178 -28.09 -22.56 -9.74
N GLU A 179 -29.23 -23.06 -10.25
CA GLU A 179 -29.27 -24.31 -10.99
C GLU A 179 -28.12 -24.34 -11.99
N GLU A 180 -27.44 -25.48 -12.10
CA GLU A 180 -26.33 -25.86 -12.98
C GLU A 180 -26.23 -25.16 -14.36
N ALA A 181 -26.33 -23.87 -14.41
CA ALA A 181 -25.70 -23.06 -15.45
C ALA A 181 -24.21 -23.09 -15.12
N LYS A 182 -23.43 -23.78 -15.93
CA LYS A 182 -21.97 -23.65 -15.94
C LYS A 182 -21.63 -22.17 -16.08
N ILE A 183 -21.54 -21.44 -14.93
CA ILE A 183 -20.98 -20.10 -14.90
C ILE A 183 -19.51 -20.32 -15.17
N THR A 184 -19.12 -20.08 -16.40
CA THR A 184 -17.73 -19.94 -16.76
C THR A 184 -17.24 -18.62 -16.16
N ASP A 185 -15.97 -18.55 -15.75
CA ASP A 185 -15.33 -17.31 -15.23
C ASP A 185 -15.51 -16.07 -16.13
N ALA A 186 -16.10 -16.25 -17.32
CA ALA A 186 -16.45 -15.20 -18.26
C ALA A 186 -17.72 -14.41 -17.89
N ASP A 187 -18.56 -14.94 -17.00
CA ASP A 187 -19.90 -14.40 -16.69
C ASP A 187 -19.92 -13.60 -15.38
N ILE A 188 -18.79 -13.51 -14.64
CA ILE A 188 -18.68 -12.69 -13.44
C ILE A 188 -18.34 -11.27 -13.86
N ASP A 189 -19.31 -10.37 -13.71
CA ASP A 189 -19.08 -8.94 -13.95
C ASP A 189 -17.97 -8.41 -13.04
N PHE A 190 -17.05 -7.67 -13.64
CA PHE A 190 -15.93 -7.07 -12.91
C PHE A 190 -16.43 -5.96 -12.00
N VAL A 191 -16.18 -6.09 -10.70
CA VAL A 191 -16.42 -5.07 -9.68
C VAL A 191 -15.08 -4.51 -9.20
N PRO A 192 -14.76 -3.22 -9.44
CA PRO A 192 -13.49 -2.65 -8.99
C PRO A 192 -13.35 -2.71 -7.48
N THR A 193 -12.27 -3.32 -7.01
CA THR A 193 -11.95 -3.34 -5.58
C THR A 193 -11.61 -1.94 -5.09
N LEU A 194 -12.29 -1.46 -4.05
CA LEU A 194 -12.00 -0.17 -3.44
C LEU A 194 -10.63 -0.19 -2.75
N ILE A 195 -9.75 0.71 -3.18
CA ILE A 195 -8.39 0.79 -2.67
C ILE A 195 -8.27 2.00 -1.77
N ASN A 196 -8.03 1.76 -0.48
CA ASN A 196 -7.90 2.82 0.51
C ASN A 196 -6.49 3.42 0.45
N GLU A 197 -6.35 4.63 -0.11
CA GLU A 197 -5.07 5.33 -0.21
C GLU A 197 -4.79 6.13 1.05
N LYS A 198 -3.94 5.60 1.93
CA LYS A 198 -3.40 6.39 3.04
C LYS A 198 -2.28 7.28 2.52
N LYS A 199 -2.43 8.60 2.63
CA LYS A 199 -1.33 9.54 2.38
C LYS A 199 -0.17 9.26 3.33
N SER A 200 1.05 9.28 2.81
CA SER A 200 2.24 9.13 3.64
C SER A 200 2.43 10.35 4.55
N PHE A 201 3.02 10.13 5.72
CA PHE A 201 3.44 11.21 6.62
C PHE A 201 4.25 12.33 5.93
N TRP A 202 4.94 12.01 4.85
CA TRP A 202 5.82 12.93 4.10
C TRP A 202 5.18 13.56 2.86
N ASP A 203 3.91 13.25 2.56
CA ASP A 203 3.28 13.77 1.33
C ASP A 203 2.82 15.22 1.50
N GLU A 204 2.48 15.63 2.73
CA GLU A 204 2.00 16.96 3.07
C GLU A 204 2.69 17.52 4.32
N TYR A 205 2.64 18.85 4.49
CA TYR A 205 3.09 19.49 5.72
C TYR A 205 2.11 19.19 6.86
N ASN A 206 2.63 18.72 7.99
CA ASN A 206 1.88 18.55 9.23
C ASN A 206 2.73 18.97 10.44
N PHE A 207 2.09 19.09 11.61
CA PHE A 207 2.80 19.52 12.82
C PHE A 207 3.99 18.63 13.18
N GLY A 208 3.87 17.33 12.95
CA GLY A 208 4.95 16.37 13.21
C GLY A 208 6.19 16.60 12.33
N ASN A 209 5.98 16.88 11.03
CA ASN A 209 7.11 17.20 10.14
C ASN A 209 7.80 18.51 10.55
N ILE A 210 7.02 19.54 10.93
CA ILE A 210 7.57 20.82 11.38
C ILE A 210 8.43 20.62 12.63
N ALA A 211 7.96 19.85 13.61
CA ALA A 211 8.71 19.53 14.83
C ALA A 211 10.04 18.78 14.54
N LEU A 212 10.10 18.00 13.46
CA LEU A 212 11.30 17.25 13.04
C LEU A 212 12.28 18.09 12.20
N THR A 213 11.92 19.30 11.78
CA THR A 213 12.77 20.16 10.91
C THR A 213 14.18 20.41 11.46
N PRO A 214 14.42 20.63 12.78
CA PRO A 214 15.78 20.79 13.30
C PRO A 214 16.67 19.55 13.04
N LEU A 215 16.12 18.34 13.16
CA LEU A 215 16.85 17.10 12.86
C LEU A 215 17.13 16.97 11.36
N SER A 216 16.22 17.43 10.51
CA SER A 216 16.43 17.48 9.06
C SER A 216 17.55 18.44 8.68
N PHE A 217 17.70 19.53 9.36
CA PHE A 217 18.82 20.47 9.14
C PHE A 217 20.16 19.81 9.50
N ILE A 218 20.22 19.08 10.62
CA ILE A 218 21.41 18.31 11.00
C ILE A 218 21.72 17.24 9.94
N TYR A 219 20.72 16.50 9.48
CA TYR A 219 20.90 15.51 8.42
C TYR A 219 21.43 16.15 7.13
N TRP A 220 20.85 17.27 6.71
CA TRP A 220 21.27 18.00 5.52
C TRP A 220 22.73 18.48 5.62
N THR A 221 23.14 19.05 6.77
CA THR A 221 24.52 19.50 6.99
C THR A 221 25.52 18.36 6.90
N ILE A 222 25.25 17.23 7.56
CA ILE A 222 26.10 16.02 7.51
C ILE A 222 26.17 15.47 6.09
N SER A 223 25.04 15.36 5.39
CA SER A 223 24.96 14.87 4.02
C SER A 223 25.71 15.78 3.05
N SER A 224 25.56 17.10 3.18
CA SER A 224 26.24 18.10 2.36
C SER A 224 27.75 18.09 2.59
N PHE A 225 28.19 17.98 3.84
CA PHE A 225 29.60 17.87 4.21
C PHE A 225 30.23 16.60 3.62
N LYS A 226 29.55 15.46 3.79
CA LYS A 226 29.98 14.19 3.20
C LYS A 226 30.12 14.29 1.68
N ASN A 227 29.16 14.88 1.00
CA ASN A 227 29.18 15.04 -0.46
C ASN A 227 30.28 15.98 -0.94
N THR A 228 30.68 16.97 -0.15
CA THR A 228 31.71 17.95 -0.52
C THR A 228 33.10 17.42 -0.25
N PHE A 229 33.34 16.83 0.92
CA PHE A 229 34.68 16.42 1.35
C PHE A 229 35.10 15.02 0.87
N LEU A 230 34.14 14.09 0.67
CA LEU A 230 34.46 12.76 0.17
C LEU A 230 34.60 12.68 -1.35
N LYS A 231 34.15 13.68 -2.12
CA LYS A 231 34.45 13.81 -3.55
C LYS A 231 35.95 13.95 -3.84
N SER A 232 36.76 14.33 -2.84
CA SER A 232 38.20 14.57 -2.99
C SER A 232 39.09 13.33 -2.89
N LYS A 233 38.54 12.14 -2.53
CA LYS A 233 39.32 10.90 -2.46
C LYS A 233 38.85 9.92 -3.51
N SER A 234 39.67 9.84 -4.58
CA SER A 234 39.80 8.80 -5.60
C SER A 234 38.49 8.37 -6.29
N SER A 235 38.19 8.98 -7.43
CA SER A 235 37.56 8.22 -8.50
C SER A 235 38.57 7.10 -8.87
N LEU A 236 38.25 5.85 -8.53
CA LEU A 236 38.90 4.71 -9.16
C LEU A 236 38.69 4.89 -10.66
N GLU A 237 39.78 4.86 -11.44
CA GLU A 237 39.64 4.78 -12.88
C GLU A 237 39.02 3.41 -13.18
N ASN A 238 37.74 3.42 -13.52
CA ASN A 238 37.04 2.21 -13.96
C ASN A 238 37.53 1.89 -15.39
N GLU A 239 37.72 0.62 -15.69
CA GLU A 239 38.05 0.18 -17.02
C GLU A 239 36.82 0.17 -17.93
N ILE A 240 35.65 -0.13 -17.37
CA ILE A 240 34.35 -0.17 -18.07
C ILE A 240 33.41 0.97 -17.63
N PRO A 241 32.56 1.44 -18.55
CA PRO A 241 31.64 2.53 -18.25
C PRO A 241 30.60 2.15 -17.19
N VAL A 242 30.25 3.13 -16.37
CA VAL A 242 29.28 2.98 -15.25
C VAL A 242 28.09 3.91 -15.41
N VAL A 243 26.93 3.32 -15.50
CA VAL A 243 25.62 4.01 -15.47
C VAL A 243 25.08 3.97 -14.04
N VAL A 244 24.77 5.10 -13.46
CA VAL A 244 24.20 5.20 -12.11
C VAL A 244 22.73 5.55 -12.20
N VAL A 245 21.89 4.70 -11.65
CA VAL A 245 20.44 4.96 -11.50
C VAL A 245 20.13 5.16 -10.02
N GLY A 246 19.42 6.23 -9.69
CA GLY A 246 19.07 6.53 -8.31
C GLY A 246 17.89 7.48 -8.18
N ASN A 247 17.62 7.93 -6.96
CA ASN A 247 16.61 8.94 -6.67
C ASN A 247 17.03 9.85 -5.52
N VAL A 248 16.38 10.99 -5.39
CA VAL A 248 16.65 11.96 -4.32
C VAL A 248 15.71 11.82 -3.13
N THR A 249 14.61 11.05 -3.27
CA THR A 249 13.64 10.78 -2.21
C THR A 249 13.78 9.35 -1.66
N VAL A 250 13.19 9.08 -0.51
CA VAL A 250 13.03 7.71 0.03
C VAL A 250 11.73 7.14 -0.50
N GLY A 251 11.75 5.87 -0.92
CA GLY A 251 10.56 5.12 -1.34
C GLY A 251 10.75 4.33 -2.63
N GLY A 252 9.71 3.62 -3.02
CA GLY A 252 9.68 2.76 -4.20
C GLY A 252 9.34 3.55 -5.47
N ASN A 253 10.31 4.19 -6.09
CA ASN A 253 10.11 5.04 -7.29
C ASN A 253 10.21 4.26 -8.62
N GLY A 254 10.15 2.92 -8.61
CA GLY A 254 10.24 2.12 -9.83
C GLY A 254 11.65 1.97 -10.42
N LYS A 255 12.72 2.27 -9.67
CA LYS A 255 14.11 2.17 -10.12
C LYS A 255 14.50 0.78 -10.60
N THR A 256 14.23 -0.25 -9.79
CA THR A 256 14.66 -1.62 -10.06
C THR A 256 14.13 -2.17 -11.40
N PRO A 257 12.84 -2.03 -11.75
CA PRO A 257 12.36 -2.36 -13.09
C PRO A 257 13.04 -1.56 -14.21
N LEU A 258 13.26 -0.25 -13.99
CA LEU A 258 13.93 0.60 -14.98
C LEU A 258 15.37 0.18 -15.21
N VAL A 259 16.14 -0.15 -14.16
CA VAL A 259 17.52 -0.67 -14.25
C VAL A 259 17.55 -1.94 -15.09
N SER A 260 16.63 -2.89 -14.84
CA SER A 260 16.53 -4.10 -15.66
C SER A 260 16.19 -3.79 -17.12
N GLN A 261 15.29 -2.81 -17.38
CA GLN A 261 14.94 -2.43 -18.75
C GLN A 261 16.12 -1.80 -19.49
N ILE A 262 16.85 -0.88 -18.84
CA ILE A 262 18.07 -0.30 -19.40
C ILE A 262 19.09 -1.41 -19.74
N ALA A 263 19.26 -2.38 -18.84
CA ALA A 263 20.15 -3.51 -19.07
C ALA A 263 19.69 -4.38 -20.26
N ILE A 264 18.38 -4.65 -20.39
CA ILE A 264 17.82 -5.37 -21.55
C ILE A 264 18.11 -4.62 -22.84
N ASP A 265 17.83 -3.32 -22.86
CA ASP A 265 18.00 -2.48 -24.05
C ASP A 265 19.48 -2.39 -24.47
N LEU A 266 20.40 -2.25 -23.50
CA LEU A 266 21.85 -2.28 -23.78
C LEU A 266 22.31 -3.65 -24.30
N ARG A 267 21.77 -4.75 -23.76
CA ARG A 267 22.03 -6.10 -24.26
C ARG A 267 21.56 -6.29 -25.70
N ASN A 268 20.40 -5.72 -26.05
CA ASN A 268 19.87 -5.73 -27.41
C ASN A 268 20.74 -4.91 -28.39
N LEU A 269 21.49 -3.93 -27.88
CA LEU A 269 22.47 -3.16 -28.66
C LEU A 269 23.85 -3.86 -28.75
N GLY A 270 24.01 -5.04 -28.15
CA GLY A 270 25.22 -5.87 -28.22
C GLY A 270 26.18 -5.71 -27.05
N TYR A 271 25.83 -4.90 -26.02
CA TYR A 271 26.60 -4.80 -24.77
C TYR A 271 26.36 -6.00 -23.87
N LYS A 272 27.29 -6.25 -22.94
CA LYS A 272 27.22 -7.26 -21.89
C LYS A 272 27.01 -6.56 -20.51
N PRO A 273 25.79 -6.11 -20.16
CA PRO A 273 25.57 -5.35 -18.95
C PRO A 273 25.71 -6.21 -17.70
N GLY A 274 26.39 -5.67 -16.70
CA GLY A 274 26.39 -6.16 -15.33
C GLY A 274 25.66 -5.19 -14.39
N ILE A 275 25.14 -5.69 -13.27
CA ILE A 275 24.41 -4.88 -12.30
C ILE A 275 25.08 -4.96 -10.94
N ILE A 276 25.34 -3.81 -10.32
CA ILE A 276 25.88 -3.73 -8.96
C ILE A 276 24.88 -3.06 -8.03
N LEU A 277 24.68 -3.61 -6.85
CA LEU A 277 23.76 -3.06 -5.86
C LEU A 277 24.23 -3.32 -4.42
N ARG A 278 23.56 -2.67 -3.45
CA ARG A 278 23.98 -2.68 -2.03
C ARG A 278 23.66 -3.98 -1.31
N GLY A 279 22.65 -4.71 -1.76
CA GLY A 279 22.07 -5.81 -1.00
C GLY A 279 21.26 -5.30 0.20
N TYR A 280 20.35 -4.36 -0.05
CA TYR A 280 19.52 -3.80 1.00
C TYR A 280 18.70 -4.89 1.69
N LYS A 281 18.70 -4.88 3.05
CA LYS A 281 18.12 -5.91 3.92
C LYS A 281 18.72 -7.32 3.79
N GLY A 282 19.73 -7.54 2.97
CA GLY A 282 20.48 -8.77 2.96
C GLY A 282 21.39 -8.90 4.18
N SER A 283 21.58 -10.15 4.65
CA SER A 283 22.46 -10.47 5.80
C SER A 283 23.94 -10.60 5.43
N PHE A 284 24.23 -10.81 4.14
CA PHE A 284 25.60 -11.01 3.67
C PHE A 284 26.45 -9.72 3.76
N THR A 285 27.69 -9.89 4.20
CA THR A 285 28.68 -8.80 4.27
C THR A 285 29.88 -9.15 3.40
N GLY A 286 30.31 -8.21 2.56
CA GLY A 286 31.39 -8.40 1.59
C GLY A 286 30.89 -8.36 0.15
N THR A 287 31.69 -8.87 -0.79
CA THR A 287 31.38 -8.91 -2.20
C THR A 287 30.87 -10.29 -2.59
N LYS A 288 29.71 -10.38 -3.24
CA LYS A 288 29.13 -11.65 -3.70
C LYS A 288 28.59 -11.51 -5.13
N LEU A 289 29.03 -12.35 -6.03
CA LEU A 289 28.37 -12.60 -7.30
C LEU A 289 27.21 -13.55 -7.06
N ILE A 290 26.04 -13.20 -7.55
CA ILE A 290 24.80 -13.98 -7.36
C ILE A 290 24.86 -15.26 -8.21
N SER A 291 24.38 -16.36 -7.62
CA SER A 291 24.22 -17.68 -8.26
C SER A 291 22.82 -18.23 -7.94
N GLU A 292 22.46 -19.33 -8.57
CA GLU A 292 21.18 -20.03 -8.36
C GLU A 292 20.94 -20.45 -6.90
N GLU A 293 22.01 -20.71 -6.14
CA GLU A 293 21.93 -21.08 -4.72
C GLU A 293 21.75 -19.87 -3.78
N THR A 294 21.88 -18.64 -4.32
CA THR A 294 21.83 -17.42 -3.51
C THR A 294 20.39 -17.04 -3.16
N THR A 295 20.13 -16.82 -1.89
CA THR A 295 18.78 -16.49 -1.40
C THR A 295 18.56 -14.98 -1.22
N SER A 296 17.31 -14.54 -1.32
CA SER A 296 16.93 -13.13 -1.06
C SER A 296 17.26 -12.67 0.37
N LYS A 297 17.30 -13.59 1.34
CA LYS A 297 17.72 -13.31 2.72
C LYS A 297 19.18 -12.91 2.83
N GLU A 298 20.02 -13.46 1.98
CA GLU A 298 21.47 -13.16 1.97
C GLU A 298 21.77 -11.84 1.28
N VAL A 299 21.14 -11.58 0.13
CA VAL A 299 21.57 -10.51 -0.77
C VAL A 299 20.52 -9.43 -1.02
N GLY A 300 19.30 -9.62 -0.49
CA GLY A 300 18.15 -8.73 -0.72
C GLY A 300 17.36 -9.07 -1.98
N ASP A 301 16.10 -8.62 -2.00
CA ASP A 301 15.14 -8.99 -3.05
C ASP A 301 15.50 -8.41 -4.43
N GLU A 302 16.04 -7.19 -4.46
CA GLU A 302 16.40 -6.48 -5.70
C GLU A 302 17.50 -7.20 -6.45
N ALA A 303 18.44 -7.83 -5.73
CA ALA A 303 19.53 -8.61 -6.33
C ALA A 303 18.98 -9.85 -7.04
N ILE A 304 18.10 -10.58 -6.39
CA ILE A 304 17.45 -11.77 -6.97
C ILE A 304 16.55 -11.38 -8.16
N PHE A 305 15.85 -10.24 -8.06
CA PHE A 305 15.03 -9.71 -9.16
C PHE A 305 15.85 -9.52 -10.46
N HIS A 306 17.03 -8.91 -10.38
CA HIS A 306 17.90 -8.72 -11.54
C HIS A 306 18.54 -10.04 -12.01
N PHE A 307 18.92 -10.91 -11.10
CA PHE A 307 19.48 -12.22 -11.42
C PHE A 307 18.47 -13.08 -12.19
N ASN A 308 17.23 -13.13 -11.76
CA ASN A 308 16.15 -13.88 -12.44
C ASN A 308 15.86 -13.36 -13.86
N ARG A 309 16.29 -12.15 -14.19
CA ARG A 309 16.23 -11.56 -15.54
C ARG A 309 17.48 -11.86 -16.40
N GLY A 310 18.38 -12.70 -15.88
CA GLY A 310 19.55 -13.23 -16.59
C GLY A 310 20.72 -12.26 -16.68
N PHE A 311 20.94 -11.44 -15.64
CA PHE A 311 22.09 -10.54 -15.55
C PHE A 311 23.13 -11.05 -14.57
N ASN A 312 24.39 -10.70 -14.82
CA ASN A 312 25.47 -10.83 -13.83
C ASN A 312 25.23 -9.76 -12.75
N VAL A 313 25.02 -10.19 -11.51
CA VAL A 313 24.67 -9.30 -10.40
C VAL A 313 25.69 -9.45 -9.29
N VAL A 314 26.32 -8.35 -8.88
CA VAL A 314 27.24 -8.31 -7.74
C VAL A 314 26.70 -7.42 -6.63
N VAL A 315 26.69 -7.97 -5.43
CA VAL A 315 26.24 -7.26 -4.22
C VAL A 315 27.43 -6.90 -3.36
N ASP A 316 27.58 -5.63 -3.03
CA ASP A 316 28.49 -5.13 -1.99
C ASP A 316 28.03 -3.78 -1.46
N ARG A 317 28.22 -3.50 -0.17
CA ARG A 317 28.03 -2.18 0.42
C ARG A 317 29.00 -1.14 -0.13
N ASP A 318 30.21 -1.58 -0.53
CA ASP A 318 31.20 -0.79 -1.25
C ASP A 318 31.05 -1.02 -2.75
N ARG A 319 30.49 -0.03 -3.45
CA ARG A 319 30.24 -0.09 -4.89
C ARG A 319 31.52 -0.15 -5.73
N ALA A 320 32.60 0.47 -5.26
CA ALA A 320 33.87 0.44 -5.97
C ALA A 320 34.46 -1.00 -5.96
N ARG A 321 34.34 -1.69 -4.81
CA ARG A 321 34.75 -3.08 -4.69
C ARG A 321 33.84 -4.00 -5.52
N ALA A 322 32.53 -3.77 -5.54
CA ALA A 322 31.61 -4.51 -6.40
C ALA A 322 31.94 -4.36 -7.87
N LEU A 323 32.28 -3.14 -8.32
CA LEU A 323 32.70 -2.86 -9.69
C LEU A 323 33.99 -3.60 -10.04
N SER A 324 35.03 -3.44 -9.24
CA SER A 324 36.31 -4.16 -9.49
C SER A 324 36.16 -5.68 -9.48
N TYR A 325 35.16 -6.19 -8.73
CA TYR A 325 34.87 -7.61 -8.71
C TYR A 325 34.20 -8.08 -10.01
N ILE A 326 33.17 -7.35 -10.47
CA ILE A 326 32.44 -7.72 -11.70
C ILE A 326 33.33 -7.60 -12.93
N GLU A 327 34.19 -6.58 -13.00
CA GLU A 327 35.21 -6.40 -14.06
C GLU A 327 36.18 -7.60 -14.18
N ARG A 328 36.58 -8.16 -13.05
CA ARG A 328 37.58 -9.26 -13.02
C ARG A 328 37.00 -10.66 -13.19
N HIS A 329 35.71 -10.83 -12.85
CA HIS A 329 35.12 -12.18 -12.73
C HIS A 329 34.00 -12.42 -13.74
N THR A 330 33.68 -11.43 -14.58
CA THR A 330 32.63 -11.55 -15.60
C THR A 330 33.13 -10.93 -16.92
N GLU A 331 32.41 -11.19 -18.00
CA GLU A 331 32.66 -10.57 -19.32
C GLU A 331 31.82 -9.30 -19.55
N CYS A 332 31.40 -8.64 -18.47
CA CYS A 332 30.61 -7.41 -18.59
C CYS A 332 31.47 -6.27 -19.14
N ASP A 333 30.93 -5.53 -20.10
CA ASP A 333 31.55 -4.36 -20.75
C ASP A 333 30.89 -3.03 -20.40
N ILE A 334 29.78 -3.07 -19.65
CA ILE A 334 29.11 -1.93 -19.07
C ILE A 334 28.46 -2.33 -17.73
N VAL A 335 28.47 -1.44 -16.73
CA VAL A 335 27.87 -1.71 -15.42
C VAL A 335 26.79 -0.69 -15.10
N ILE A 336 25.67 -1.17 -14.57
CA ILE A 336 24.58 -0.35 -14.05
C ILE A 336 24.56 -0.48 -12.53
N SER A 337 24.67 0.65 -11.84
CA SER A 337 24.56 0.72 -10.37
C SER A 337 23.14 1.07 -9.95
N ASP A 338 22.41 0.10 -9.38
CA ASP A 338 21.08 0.35 -8.81
C ASP A 338 21.22 1.02 -7.44
N ASP A 339 20.45 2.09 -7.26
CA ASP A 339 20.48 2.98 -6.10
C ASP A 339 21.88 3.51 -5.75
N GLY A 340 22.62 3.91 -6.79
CA GLY A 340 24.02 4.32 -6.68
C GLY A 340 24.26 5.81 -6.41
N LEU A 341 23.24 6.67 -6.41
CA LEU A 341 23.39 8.13 -6.42
C LEU A 341 24.16 8.70 -5.22
N GLN A 342 24.08 8.08 -4.03
CA GLN A 342 24.78 8.49 -2.82
C GLN A 342 26.23 7.97 -2.70
N HIS A 343 26.67 7.12 -3.64
CA HIS A 343 28.01 6.56 -3.65
C HIS A 343 28.96 7.39 -4.53
N THR A 344 29.67 8.34 -3.92
CA THR A 344 30.54 9.28 -4.64
C THR A 344 31.91 8.72 -5.02
N ALA A 345 32.22 7.49 -4.63
CA ALA A 345 33.52 6.84 -4.90
C ALA A 345 33.64 6.25 -6.31
N LEU A 346 32.52 6.07 -7.03
CA LEU A 346 32.53 5.59 -8.42
C LEU A 346 32.66 6.76 -9.39
N ARG A 347 33.49 6.63 -10.41
CA ARG A 347 33.39 7.41 -11.65
C ARG A 347 32.03 7.07 -12.29
N ARG A 348 31.35 8.06 -12.83
CA ARG A 348 30.01 7.92 -13.39
C ARG A 348 30.03 8.49 -14.79
N ASP A 349 29.78 7.63 -15.74
CA ASP A 349 29.77 8.03 -17.15
C ASP A 349 28.37 8.49 -17.58
N PHE A 350 27.31 7.96 -16.91
CA PHE A 350 25.93 8.40 -17.12
C PHE A 350 25.14 8.34 -15.81
N GLU A 351 24.40 9.40 -15.49
CA GLU A 351 23.57 9.48 -14.27
C GLU A 351 22.09 9.65 -14.61
N VAL A 352 21.25 8.78 -14.04
CA VAL A 352 19.78 8.83 -14.15
C VAL A 352 19.18 9.06 -12.77
N ILE A 353 18.36 10.08 -12.63
CA ILE A 353 17.50 10.26 -11.45
C ILE A 353 16.08 9.90 -11.81
N VAL A 354 15.47 9.04 -10.99
CA VAL A 354 14.09 8.59 -11.11
C VAL A 354 13.26 9.19 -9.98
N GLU A 355 12.07 9.71 -10.30
CA GLU A 355 11.13 10.19 -9.31
C GLU A 355 9.70 9.72 -9.63
N ASP A 356 8.87 9.48 -8.62
CA ASP A 356 7.47 9.10 -8.81
C ASP A 356 6.64 10.32 -9.24
N ALA A 357 5.92 10.23 -10.35
CA ALA A 357 5.16 11.34 -10.92
C ALA A 357 4.02 11.82 -10.01
N ASN A 358 3.40 10.91 -9.25
CA ASN A 358 2.27 11.22 -8.37
C ASN A 358 2.74 11.80 -7.04
N ARG A 359 3.77 11.20 -6.45
CA ARG A 359 4.31 11.63 -5.16
C ARG A 359 5.23 12.82 -5.29
N ASN A 360 5.94 12.91 -6.43
CA ASN A 360 6.96 13.92 -6.66
C ASN A 360 7.96 13.96 -5.48
N PHE A 361 8.34 15.15 -5.02
CA PHE A 361 9.28 15.31 -3.90
C PHE A 361 8.59 15.37 -2.52
N GLY A 362 7.30 15.02 -2.44
CA GLY A 362 6.49 15.12 -1.22
C GLY A 362 6.51 16.54 -0.63
N ASN A 363 6.64 16.65 0.70
CA ASN A 363 6.74 17.96 1.37
C ASN A 363 8.10 18.68 1.21
N GLN A 364 9.00 18.15 0.40
CA GLN A 364 10.33 18.72 0.06
C GLN A 364 11.27 18.95 1.24
N LEU A 365 11.00 18.39 2.40
CA LEU A 365 11.88 18.42 3.54
C LEU A 365 12.86 17.23 3.50
N PHE A 366 14.03 17.43 4.13
CA PHE A 366 14.99 16.33 4.31
C PHE A 366 14.55 15.37 5.41
N LEU A 367 15.07 14.15 5.39
CA LEU A 367 14.90 13.20 6.47
C LEU A 367 15.31 13.81 7.82
N PRO A 368 14.56 13.53 8.92
CA PRO A 368 13.36 12.71 9.02
C PRO A 368 12.04 13.46 8.80
N ALA A 369 12.03 14.79 8.63
CA ALA A 369 10.81 15.59 8.48
C ALA A 369 10.13 15.40 7.11
N GLY A 370 10.86 14.99 6.10
CA GLY A 370 10.37 14.75 4.75
C GLY A 370 11.11 13.61 4.05
N PRO A 371 10.77 13.34 2.78
CA PRO A 371 11.30 12.21 2.06
C PRO A 371 12.69 12.42 1.45
N LEU A 372 13.23 13.65 1.46
CA LEU A 372 14.48 13.94 0.77
C LEU A 372 15.68 13.33 1.49
N ARG A 373 16.43 12.49 0.78
CA ARG A 373 17.75 11.99 1.20
C ARG A 373 18.91 12.70 0.52
N ASP A 374 18.59 13.47 -0.53
CA ASP A 374 19.56 14.28 -1.26
C ASP A 374 18.92 15.59 -1.77
N ASN A 375 19.72 16.54 -2.24
CA ASN A 375 19.24 17.83 -2.67
C ASN A 375 18.55 17.74 -4.04
N ILE A 376 17.35 18.34 -4.16
CA ILE A 376 16.58 18.40 -5.42
C ILE A 376 17.41 19.02 -6.56
N TRP A 377 18.34 19.96 -6.26
CA TRP A 377 19.19 20.56 -7.28
C TRP A 377 20.04 19.55 -8.07
N LYS A 378 20.24 18.33 -7.55
CA LYS A 378 20.91 17.27 -8.28
C LYS A 378 20.17 16.88 -9.56
N THR A 379 18.84 16.97 -9.58
CA THR A 379 18.03 16.65 -10.78
C THR A 379 18.39 17.50 -12.00
N LYS A 380 18.95 18.71 -11.77
CA LYS A 380 19.39 19.62 -12.84
C LYS A 380 20.82 19.37 -13.30
N LYS A 381 21.57 18.49 -12.62
CA LYS A 381 23.00 18.23 -12.88
C LYS A 381 23.29 16.86 -13.43
N VAL A 382 22.29 15.99 -13.49
CA VAL A 382 22.40 14.63 -14.03
C VAL A 382 22.13 14.61 -15.53
N ASP A 383 22.51 13.56 -16.20
CA ASP A 383 22.34 13.41 -17.63
C ASP A 383 20.88 13.22 -18.01
N LEU A 384 20.13 12.49 -17.16
CA LEU A 384 18.72 12.27 -17.37
C LEU A 384 17.95 12.35 -16.05
N PHE A 385 16.91 13.16 -16.02
CA PHE A 385 15.87 13.14 -15.00
C PHE A 385 14.59 12.58 -15.62
N ILE A 386 14.03 11.52 -15.03
CA ILE A 386 12.89 10.78 -15.57
C ILE A 386 11.86 10.48 -14.49
N TYR A 387 10.57 10.54 -14.87
CA TYR A 387 9.46 10.20 -13.99
C TYR A 387 9.00 8.75 -14.18
N SER A 388 8.69 8.09 -13.05
CA SER A 388 7.91 6.85 -13.01
C SER A 388 6.43 7.20 -13.00
N GLY A 389 5.74 7.00 -14.11
CA GLY A 389 4.39 7.47 -14.39
C GLY A 389 4.39 8.76 -15.22
N ARG A 390 3.26 9.02 -15.89
CA ARG A 390 3.10 10.20 -16.74
C ARG A 390 3.06 11.47 -15.90
N LYS A 391 3.75 12.50 -16.34
CA LYS A 391 3.78 13.83 -15.74
C LYS A 391 3.45 14.88 -16.79
N ASP A 392 2.41 15.67 -16.58
CA ASP A 392 2.01 16.73 -17.51
C ASP A 392 3.15 17.70 -17.79
N GLY A 393 3.38 17.99 -19.07
CA GLY A 393 4.45 18.89 -19.51
C GLY A 393 5.87 18.33 -19.42
N ASN A 394 6.03 17.01 -19.20
CA ASN A 394 7.34 16.37 -19.20
C ASN A 394 7.33 15.11 -20.09
N ASP A 395 8.21 15.07 -21.08
CA ASP A 395 8.32 13.95 -22.03
C ASP A 395 9.22 12.82 -21.52
N ASN A 396 10.02 13.06 -20.47
CA ASN A 396 10.86 12.05 -19.88
C ASN A 396 10.11 11.29 -18.78
N PHE A 397 9.43 10.22 -19.17
CA PHE A 397 8.76 9.33 -18.24
C PHE A 397 8.79 7.88 -18.72
N PHE A 398 8.52 6.98 -17.81
CA PHE A 398 8.25 5.57 -18.10
C PHE A 398 7.03 5.09 -17.32
N GLU A 399 6.35 4.12 -17.88
CA GLU A 399 5.21 3.47 -17.24
C GLU A 399 5.52 2.01 -17.00
N LEU A 400 5.05 1.48 -15.87
CA LEU A 400 5.09 0.03 -15.61
C LEU A 400 3.81 -0.55 -16.19
N GLU A 401 3.97 -1.43 -17.18
CA GLU A 401 2.85 -2.13 -17.81
C GLU A 401 2.90 -3.62 -17.44
N PRO A 402 1.75 -4.27 -17.24
CA PRO A 402 1.70 -5.72 -17.09
C PRO A 402 2.29 -6.41 -18.32
N GLU A 403 3.19 -7.39 -18.11
CA GLU A 403 3.88 -8.12 -19.19
C GLU A 403 3.32 -9.53 -19.34
N SER A 404 3.24 -10.28 -18.24
CA SER A 404 2.78 -11.66 -18.25
C SER A 404 2.43 -12.16 -16.85
N TRP A 405 1.63 -13.20 -16.79
CA TRP A 405 1.41 -14.01 -15.59
C TRP A 405 2.41 -15.14 -15.54
N VAL A 406 3.01 -15.37 -14.39
CA VAL A 406 3.98 -16.46 -14.20
C VAL A 406 3.55 -17.30 -13.02
N ASN A 407 3.46 -18.61 -13.23
CA ASN A 407 3.19 -19.57 -12.15
C ASN A 407 4.46 -19.74 -11.29
N LEU A 408 4.31 -19.63 -9.97
CA LEU A 408 5.45 -19.72 -9.06
C LEU A 408 6.08 -21.12 -9.01
N ASP A 409 5.27 -22.17 -9.20
CA ASP A 409 5.72 -23.56 -9.08
C ASP A 409 6.33 -24.10 -10.35
N THR A 410 5.65 -23.89 -11.48
CA THR A 410 6.03 -24.46 -12.76
C THR A 410 6.91 -23.53 -13.59
N GLY A 411 6.86 -22.23 -13.33
CA GLY A 411 7.52 -21.21 -14.16
C GLY A 411 6.78 -20.93 -15.49
N ASP A 412 5.63 -21.56 -15.71
CA ASP A 412 4.83 -21.34 -16.91
C ASP A 412 4.40 -19.88 -17.01
N THR A 413 4.51 -19.34 -18.22
CA THR A 413 4.24 -17.93 -18.50
C THR A 413 3.08 -17.79 -19.48
N TYR A 414 2.14 -16.91 -19.18
CA TYR A 414 0.95 -16.63 -19.97
C TYR A 414 0.84 -15.14 -20.27
N ALA A 415 0.25 -14.78 -21.40
CA ALA A 415 -0.01 -13.39 -21.73
C ALA A 415 -0.99 -12.75 -20.73
N VAL A 416 -0.95 -11.43 -20.61
CA VAL A 416 -1.74 -10.69 -19.58
C VAL A 416 -3.25 -10.86 -19.76
N ASP A 417 -3.71 -11.03 -21.00
CA ASP A 417 -5.11 -11.25 -21.38
C ASP A 417 -5.56 -12.73 -21.29
N GLU A 418 -4.61 -13.64 -21.07
CA GLU A 418 -4.87 -15.06 -20.79
C GLU A 418 -4.93 -15.25 -19.28
N TYR A 419 -6.08 -15.46 -18.71
CA TYR A 419 -6.23 -15.67 -17.25
C TYR A 419 -6.22 -17.18 -16.91
N PRO A 420 -5.03 -17.83 -16.80
CA PRO A 420 -4.94 -19.28 -16.56
C PRO A 420 -5.48 -19.68 -15.19
N PHE A 421 -5.74 -18.71 -14.34
CA PHE A 421 -6.30 -18.87 -13.00
C PHE A 421 -7.76 -18.35 -12.90
N GLY A 422 -8.39 -17.96 -14.04
CA GLY A 422 -9.70 -17.30 -14.04
C GLY A 422 -9.62 -15.80 -13.67
N LYS A 423 -10.77 -15.13 -13.59
CA LYS A 423 -10.84 -13.69 -13.30
C LYS A 423 -11.11 -13.36 -11.82
N THR A 424 -11.07 -14.37 -10.96
CA THR A 424 -11.31 -14.22 -9.51
C THR A 424 -10.15 -14.83 -8.74
N ALA A 425 -9.53 -14.06 -7.84
CA ALA A 425 -8.33 -14.47 -7.15
C ALA A 425 -8.26 -13.92 -5.72
N ASN A 426 -7.32 -14.43 -4.93
CA ASN A 426 -6.86 -13.83 -3.69
C ASN A 426 -5.57 -13.09 -3.96
N VAL A 427 -5.34 -11.96 -3.33
CA VAL A 427 -4.14 -11.14 -3.54
C VAL A 427 -3.38 -10.97 -2.25
N ILE A 428 -2.07 -11.17 -2.31
CA ILE A 428 -1.17 -10.84 -1.21
C ILE A 428 -0.07 -9.92 -1.70
N SER A 429 0.30 -8.94 -0.88
CA SER A 429 1.43 -8.07 -1.20
C SER A 429 2.10 -7.51 0.05
N GLY A 430 3.45 -7.54 0.04
CA GLY A 430 4.33 -6.98 1.06
C GLY A 430 5.38 -6.06 0.44
N ILE A 431 4.95 -5.16 -0.47
CA ILE A 431 5.79 -4.12 -1.07
C ILE A 431 5.46 -2.74 -0.51
N ALA A 432 6.35 -1.77 -0.68
CA ALA A 432 6.20 -0.41 -0.14
C ALA A 432 4.95 0.34 -0.66
N ASN A 433 4.50 0.07 -1.89
CA ASN A 433 3.30 0.67 -2.48
C ASN A 433 2.39 -0.40 -3.09
N PRO A 434 1.63 -1.14 -2.27
CA PRO A 434 0.75 -2.20 -2.75
C PRO A 434 -0.44 -1.67 -3.57
N ASN A 435 -0.89 -0.44 -3.33
CA ASN A 435 -2.03 0.15 -4.03
C ASN A 435 -1.82 0.23 -5.54
N ARG A 436 -0.56 0.41 -5.98
CA ARG A 436 -0.23 0.40 -7.41
C ARG A 436 -0.52 -0.97 -8.04
N PHE A 437 -0.17 -2.05 -7.36
CA PHE A 437 -0.45 -3.40 -7.80
C PHE A 437 -1.95 -3.69 -7.85
N LEU A 438 -2.69 -3.32 -6.79
CA LEU A 438 -4.14 -3.49 -6.75
C LEU A 438 -4.84 -2.69 -7.87
N LYS A 439 -4.39 -1.46 -8.14
CA LYS A 439 -4.91 -0.66 -9.27
C LYS A 439 -4.64 -1.32 -10.61
N THR A 440 -3.47 -1.95 -10.78
CA THR A 440 -3.15 -2.71 -11.98
C THR A 440 -4.11 -3.89 -12.16
N LEU A 441 -4.40 -4.65 -11.10
CA LEU A 441 -5.34 -5.77 -11.14
C LEU A 441 -6.77 -5.29 -11.46
N ASN A 442 -7.21 -4.16 -10.88
CA ASN A 442 -8.48 -3.53 -11.25
C ASN A 442 -8.51 -3.15 -12.74
N GLY A 443 -7.43 -2.57 -13.26
CA GLY A 443 -7.31 -2.26 -14.70
C GLY A 443 -7.38 -3.49 -15.60
N LEU A 444 -6.91 -4.64 -15.11
CA LEU A 444 -6.99 -5.94 -15.78
C LEU A 444 -8.34 -6.63 -15.56
N LYS A 445 -9.29 -6.00 -14.87
CA LYS A 445 -10.61 -6.56 -14.56
C LYS A 445 -10.56 -7.91 -13.83
N VAL A 446 -9.65 -8.04 -12.87
CA VAL A 446 -9.58 -9.19 -11.96
C VAL A 446 -10.38 -8.84 -10.70
N ASN A 447 -11.30 -9.69 -10.31
CA ASN A 447 -12.00 -9.62 -9.02
C ASN A 447 -11.14 -10.24 -7.94
N PHE A 448 -10.91 -9.56 -6.81
CA PHE A 448 -10.01 -10.08 -5.80
C PHE A 448 -10.32 -9.63 -4.37
N ASP A 449 -10.06 -10.53 -3.42
CA ASP A 449 -9.87 -10.21 -2.01
C ASP A 449 -8.38 -10.03 -1.75
N TYR A 450 -7.98 -9.19 -0.78
CA TYR A 450 -6.57 -8.93 -0.58
C TYR A 450 -6.14 -8.88 0.89
N LYS A 451 -4.89 -9.28 1.14
CA LYS A 451 -4.17 -9.07 2.40
C LYS A 451 -2.88 -8.30 2.11
N LEU A 452 -2.70 -7.17 2.80
CA LEU A 452 -1.50 -6.35 2.68
C LEU A 452 -0.62 -6.52 3.90
N PHE A 453 0.67 -6.65 3.65
CA PHE A 453 1.71 -6.85 4.66
C PHE A 453 2.71 -5.70 4.66
N PRO A 454 3.49 -5.50 5.73
CA PRO A 454 4.58 -4.54 5.75
C PRO A 454 5.59 -4.78 4.63
N ASP A 455 6.26 -3.72 4.18
CA ASP A 455 7.29 -3.81 3.14
C ASP A 455 8.40 -4.81 3.51
N HIS A 456 8.75 -5.70 2.57
CA HIS A 456 9.67 -6.81 2.74
C HIS A 456 9.21 -7.91 3.72
N HIS A 457 7.90 -8.12 3.87
CA HIS A 457 7.36 -9.20 4.68
C HIS A 457 7.83 -10.58 4.19
N TYR A 458 8.23 -11.45 5.12
CA TYR A 458 8.54 -12.86 4.83
C TYR A 458 7.29 -13.70 5.06
N PHE A 459 6.71 -14.17 3.98
CA PHE A 459 5.45 -14.91 4.02
C PHE A 459 5.56 -16.25 4.73
N SER A 460 4.51 -16.61 5.43
CA SER A 460 4.25 -17.91 6.04
C SER A 460 3.03 -18.58 5.40
N LYS A 461 2.83 -19.88 5.63
CA LYS A 461 1.63 -20.57 5.11
C LYS A 461 0.32 -19.96 5.62
N LYS A 462 0.30 -19.39 6.83
CA LYS A 462 -0.87 -18.70 7.40
C LYS A 462 -1.25 -17.43 6.64
N ASP A 463 -0.29 -16.75 6.04
CA ASP A 463 -0.53 -15.50 5.32
C ASP A 463 -1.32 -15.72 4.03
N ILE A 464 -1.23 -16.93 3.46
CA ILE A 464 -1.92 -17.34 2.23
C ILE A 464 -3.25 -18.06 2.51
N GLU A 465 -3.67 -18.23 3.76
CA GLU A 465 -4.96 -18.80 4.10
C GLU A 465 -6.05 -17.74 3.90
N PHE A 466 -7.00 -18.02 3.01
CA PHE A 466 -8.17 -17.20 2.75
C PHE A 466 -9.43 -18.00 3.02
N ASN A 467 -10.56 -17.32 3.19
CA ASN A 467 -11.85 -17.95 3.41
C ASN A 467 -12.33 -18.75 2.18
N PHE A 468 -11.81 -18.40 0.99
CA PHE A 468 -12.14 -19.08 -0.27
C PHE A 468 -10.85 -19.62 -0.91
N GLU A 469 -10.90 -20.86 -1.38
CA GLU A 469 -9.84 -21.47 -2.18
C GLU A 469 -9.87 -20.87 -3.59
N ARG A 470 -9.02 -19.88 -3.82
CA ARG A 470 -8.82 -19.23 -5.11
C ARG A 470 -7.34 -19.16 -5.41
N PRO A 471 -6.94 -19.06 -6.67
CA PRO A 471 -5.56 -18.75 -7.05
C PRO A 471 -5.06 -17.51 -6.31
N ILE A 472 -3.80 -17.50 -5.92
CA ILE A 472 -3.20 -16.39 -5.20
C ILE A 472 -2.36 -15.58 -6.16
N LEU A 473 -2.62 -14.29 -6.25
CA LEU A 473 -1.85 -13.34 -7.05
C LEU A 473 -0.93 -12.52 -6.16
N THR A 474 0.28 -12.31 -6.62
CA THR A 474 1.28 -11.51 -5.91
C THR A 474 2.16 -10.73 -6.87
N THR A 475 3.07 -9.93 -6.34
CA THR A 475 4.05 -9.19 -7.14
C THR A 475 5.30 -10.04 -7.41
N GLU A 476 6.04 -9.72 -8.47
CA GLU A 476 7.33 -10.38 -8.78
C GLU A 476 8.32 -10.28 -7.61
N LYS A 477 8.34 -9.15 -6.88
CA LYS A 477 9.19 -8.98 -5.69
C LYS A 477 8.76 -9.87 -4.52
N ASP A 478 7.47 -10.03 -4.31
CA ASP A 478 6.93 -10.90 -3.27
C ASP A 478 7.19 -12.37 -3.60
N ALA A 479 6.99 -12.76 -4.85
CA ALA A 479 7.27 -14.11 -5.35
C ALA A 479 8.72 -14.53 -5.11
N ALA A 480 9.70 -13.62 -5.33
CA ALA A 480 11.12 -13.87 -5.07
C ALA A 480 11.45 -14.22 -3.60
N ARG A 481 10.56 -13.86 -2.65
CA ARG A 481 10.70 -14.16 -1.21
C ARG A 481 10.03 -15.46 -0.77
N MET A 482 9.13 -15.99 -1.59
CA MET A 482 8.32 -17.15 -1.19
C MET A 482 9.11 -18.45 -1.25
N GLY A 483 9.87 -18.68 -2.30
CA GLY A 483 10.69 -19.87 -2.45
C GLY A 483 9.94 -21.20 -2.38
N GLU A 484 10.66 -22.31 -2.18
CA GLU A 484 10.10 -23.68 -2.20
C GLU A 484 9.00 -24.00 -1.17
N LYS A 485 8.88 -23.20 -0.11
CA LYS A 485 7.88 -23.44 0.94
C LYS A 485 6.44 -23.39 0.44
N PHE A 486 6.20 -22.75 -0.69
CA PHE A 486 4.89 -22.48 -1.26
C PHE A 486 4.59 -23.33 -2.48
N LYS A 487 5.43 -24.33 -2.78
CA LYS A 487 5.16 -25.29 -3.86
C LYS A 487 3.80 -25.94 -3.65
N GLY A 488 3.00 -26.02 -4.71
CA GLY A 488 1.64 -26.56 -4.70
C GLY A 488 0.56 -25.61 -4.20
N SER A 489 0.87 -24.33 -3.96
CA SER A 489 -0.08 -23.36 -3.40
C SER A 489 -0.84 -22.55 -4.46
N ASN A 490 -0.76 -22.91 -5.75
CA ASN A 490 -1.40 -22.20 -6.88
C ASN A 490 -1.19 -20.69 -6.84
N ILE A 491 0.09 -20.28 -6.75
CA ILE A 491 0.49 -18.86 -6.68
C ILE A 491 0.96 -18.40 -8.04
N TRP A 492 0.49 -17.24 -8.43
CA TRP A 492 0.84 -16.55 -9.66
C TRP A 492 1.39 -15.16 -9.34
N TYR A 493 2.39 -14.73 -10.07
CA TYR A 493 2.84 -13.35 -9.96
C TYR A 493 2.72 -12.63 -11.30
N LEU A 494 2.44 -11.33 -11.20
CA LEU A 494 2.39 -10.45 -12.36
C LEU A 494 3.78 -9.90 -12.62
N LYS A 495 4.38 -10.31 -13.74
CA LYS A 495 5.61 -9.74 -14.25
C LYS A 495 5.29 -8.38 -14.88
N MET A 496 6.08 -7.37 -14.49
CA MET A 496 5.93 -6.01 -14.99
C MET A 496 7.03 -5.68 -15.99
N GLY A 497 6.62 -5.22 -17.15
CA GLY A 497 7.48 -4.59 -18.15
C GLY A 497 7.60 -3.08 -17.91
N VAL A 498 8.53 -2.46 -18.59
CA VAL A 498 8.75 -1.00 -18.56
C VAL A 498 8.58 -0.45 -19.98
N LYS A 499 7.60 0.43 -20.15
CA LYS A 499 7.42 1.18 -21.38
C LYS A 499 8.09 2.54 -21.25
N LEU A 500 9.14 2.74 -21.99
CA LEU A 500 9.91 3.99 -22.01
C LEU A 500 9.36 4.95 -23.05
N ASN A 501 9.15 6.21 -22.66
CA ASN A 501 8.88 7.30 -23.62
C ASN A 501 10.19 7.89 -24.17
N THR A 502 11.31 7.71 -23.45
CA THR A 502 12.65 8.21 -23.82
C THR A 502 13.59 7.04 -24.06
N ASN A 503 14.31 7.06 -25.17
CA ASN A 503 15.31 6.01 -25.47
C ASN A 503 16.60 6.24 -24.65
N ILE A 504 16.60 5.70 -23.42
CA ILE A 504 17.68 5.87 -22.45
C ILE A 504 18.97 5.19 -22.92
N SER A 505 18.88 3.99 -23.48
CA SER A 505 20.03 3.22 -23.94
C SER A 505 20.78 3.96 -25.07
N LYS A 506 20.05 4.63 -25.96
CA LYS A 506 20.65 5.49 -26.99
C LYS A 506 21.40 6.67 -26.39
N LEU A 507 20.82 7.38 -25.42
CA LEU A 507 21.50 8.49 -24.74
C LEU A 507 22.78 8.03 -24.02
N ILE A 508 22.73 6.85 -23.38
CA ILE A 508 23.89 6.23 -22.72
C ILE A 508 24.99 5.94 -23.75
N THR A 509 24.66 5.28 -24.85
CA THR A 509 25.66 4.87 -25.87
C THR A 509 26.25 6.06 -26.60
N GLU A 510 25.48 7.10 -26.91
CA GLU A 510 25.97 8.35 -27.48
C GLU A 510 26.98 9.03 -26.56
N LYS A 511 26.74 9.06 -25.25
CA LYS A 511 27.65 9.70 -24.29
C LYS A 511 28.93 8.87 -24.02
N ILE A 512 28.85 7.54 -24.06
CA ILE A 512 29.99 6.68 -23.76
C ILE A 512 30.93 6.54 -24.98
N ASN A 513 30.35 6.57 -26.18
CA ASN A 513 31.14 6.38 -27.43
C ASN A 513 31.57 7.69 -28.10
N GLY A 514 31.06 8.85 -27.63
CA GLY A 514 31.39 10.17 -28.16
C GLY A 514 32.29 10.94 -27.24
#